data_4a66b2e72b802ca36e1fca4898322247
#
_entry.id   4a66b2e72b802ca36e1fca4898322247
#
_cell.length_a   1.000
_cell.length_b   1.000
_cell.length_c   1.000
_cell.angle_alpha   90.00
_cell.angle_beta   90.00
_cell.angle_gamma   90.00
#
_symmetry.space_group_name_H-M   'P 1'
#
loop_
_entity.id
_entity.type
_entity.pdbx_description
1 polymer ?
#
loop_
_entity_poly.entity_id
_entity_poly.type
_entity_poly.pdbx_seq_one_letter_code
_entity_poly.pdbx_strand_id
1 'polypeptide(L)'
;MKNIFTLLFLSVFTLYSCQSNADNGMTGTKVSSPGKRDDCCKRPAGELVCKLTTPEMDERKATVLASLRKQVLEKEELTNGYAFKFAGTDSMIDELTEFAKTERHCCDFFTFNLSISGDTSAVWFEIAGPLEAKEFIETELEL
;
A
#
# COMPACT_ATOMS: atom_id res chain seq x y z
N MET A 1 -24.18 -44.17 26.70
CA MET A 1 -25.57 -43.78 26.43
C MET A 1 -25.55 -42.76 25.30
N LYS A 2 -26.17 -43.12 24.20
CA LYS A 2 -26.19 -42.42 22.92
C LYS A 2 -27.20 -41.28 22.99
N ASN A 3 -26.84 -40.07 22.53
CA ASN A 3 -27.84 -39.14 22.04
C ASN A 3 -27.28 -38.42 20.80
N ILE A 4 -27.82 -38.88 19.69
CA ILE A 4 -27.71 -38.32 18.35
C ILE A 4 -28.77 -37.18 18.27
N PHE A 5 -28.37 -35.94 18.00
CA PHE A 5 -29.26 -34.92 17.58
C PHE A 5 -28.82 -34.42 16.20
N THR A 6 -29.47 -35.02 15.20
CA THR A 6 -29.39 -34.61 13.80
C THR A 6 -30.36 -33.46 13.60
N LEU A 7 -29.86 -32.25 13.36
CA LEU A 7 -30.64 -31.09 12.89
C LEU A 7 -30.29 -30.79 11.44
N LEU A 8 -31.21 -31.20 10.55
CA LEU A 8 -31.25 -30.79 9.14
C LEU A 8 -31.59 -29.32 9.05
N PHE A 9 -30.65 -28.49 8.56
CA PHE A 9 -30.96 -27.15 8.10
C PHE A 9 -31.06 -27.18 6.57
N LEU A 10 -32.28 -27.08 6.05
CA LEU A 10 -32.58 -26.73 4.67
C LEU A 10 -32.24 -25.26 4.47
N SER A 11 -31.19 -24.94 3.75
CA SER A 11 -30.96 -23.57 3.29
C SER A 11 -31.57 -23.35 1.90
N VAL A 12 -32.55 -22.47 1.87
CA VAL A 12 -33.21 -21.95 0.68
C VAL A 12 -32.27 -20.98 -0.01
N PHE A 13 -31.76 -21.36 -1.18
CA PHE A 13 -31.04 -20.49 -2.10
C PHE A 13 -32.04 -19.58 -2.83
N THR A 14 -32.11 -18.31 -2.48
CA THR A 14 -32.78 -17.30 -3.30
C THR A 14 -31.77 -16.69 -4.26
N LEU A 15 -31.93 -17.02 -5.53
CA LEU A 15 -31.23 -16.38 -6.65
C LEU A 15 -31.74 -14.96 -6.83
N TYR A 16 -30.93 -13.96 -6.53
CA TYR A 16 -31.19 -12.59 -6.96
C TYR A 16 -30.61 -12.38 -8.35
N SER A 17 -31.53 -12.31 -9.32
CA SER A 17 -31.23 -11.93 -10.70
C SER A 17 -31.22 -10.40 -10.80
N CYS A 18 -30.05 -9.81 -11.06
CA CYS A 18 -29.97 -8.41 -11.47
C CYS A 18 -30.22 -8.28 -12.97
N GLN A 19 -31.38 -7.72 -13.31
CA GLN A 19 -31.73 -7.32 -14.67
C GLN A 19 -31.14 -5.95 -14.98
N SER A 20 -30.31 -5.91 -16.00
CA SER A 20 -29.81 -4.67 -16.63
C SER A 20 -30.90 -4.09 -17.53
N ASN A 21 -31.40 -2.90 -17.23
CA ASN A 21 -32.19 -2.11 -18.16
C ASN A 21 -31.26 -1.16 -18.91
N ALA A 22 -31.17 -1.40 -20.21
CA ALA A 22 -30.75 -0.40 -21.19
C ALA A 22 -31.98 0.38 -21.62
N ASP A 23 -31.99 1.69 -21.50
CA ASP A 23 -32.87 2.53 -22.28
C ASP A 23 -32.19 3.83 -22.72
N ASN A 24 -32.39 4.06 -24.00
CA ASN A 24 -32.03 5.17 -24.85
C ASN A 24 -32.67 6.49 -24.40
N GLY A 25 -31.96 7.60 -24.59
CA GLY A 25 -32.57 8.94 -24.55
C GLY A 25 -31.55 10.04 -24.83
N MET A 26 -31.46 10.40 -26.12
CA MET A 26 -30.83 11.63 -26.64
C MET A 26 -31.38 12.88 -25.96
N THR A 27 -30.46 13.77 -25.53
CA THR A 27 -30.52 15.21 -25.93
C THR A 27 -29.26 15.91 -25.40
N GLY A 28 -28.61 16.63 -26.30
CA GLY A 28 -27.35 17.33 -26.03
C GLY A 28 -27.54 18.56 -25.15
N THR A 29 -26.58 18.75 -24.29
CA THR A 29 -26.23 20.08 -23.78
C THR A 29 -24.71 20.13 -23.67
N LYS A 30 -24.10 20.98 -24.50
CA LYS A 30 -22.70 21.36 -24.40
C LYS A 30 -22.50 22.04 -23.06
N VAL A 31 -21.87 21.36 -22.14
CA VAL A 31 -21.26 21.98 -20.96
C VAL A 31 -19.77 22.06 -21.20
N SER A 32 -19.31 23.30 -21.16
CA SER A 32 -17.94 23.74 -21.30
C SER A 32 -16.97 22.88 -20.50
N SER A 33 -15.89 22.56 -21.17
CA SER A 33 -14.67 21.95 -20.64
C SER A 33 -14.27 22.50 -19.27
N PRO A 34 -14.09 21.68 -18.24
CA PRO A 34 -13.28 22.05 -17.10
C PRO A 34 -11.81 21.96 -17.52
N GLY A 35 -11.09 22.96 -17.09
CA GLY A 35 -9.72 23.23 -17.42
C GLY A 35 -8.79 22.05 -17.44
N LYS A 36 -7.77 22.19 -18.26
CA LYS A 36 -6.52 21.47 -18.26
C LYS A 36 -6.19 20.97 -16.87
N ARG A 37 -6.36 19.69 -16.63
CA ARG A 37 -5.54 19.01 -15.65
C ARG A 37 -4.14 19.00 -16.25
N ASP A 38 -3.30 19.76 -15.61
CA ASP A 38 -1.90 19.88 -15.99
C ASP A 38 -1.34 18.47 -16.14
N ASP A 39 -0.87 18.21 -17.37
CA ASP A 39 -0.23 16.99 -17.85
C ASP A 39 1.19 16.91 -17.23
N CYS A 40 1.29 17.10 -15.91
CA CYS A 40 2.55 17.15 -15.16
C CYS A 40 3.16 15.80 -14.89
N CYS A 41 2.59 14.68 -15.35
CA CYS A 41 3.13 13.35 -15.08
C CYS A 41 2.95 12.40 -16.26
N LYS A 42 3.35 12.81 -17.48
CA LYS A 42 3.73 11.82 -18.51
C LYS A 42 5.15 11.37 -18.21
N ARG A 43 5.27 10.46 -17.22
CA ARG A 43 6.48 9.67 -17.04
C ARG A 43 6.60 8.66 -18.18
N PRO A 44 7.81 8.41 -18.71
CA PRO A 44 8.04 7.22 -19.51
C PRO A 44 7.55 6.00 -18.72
N ALA A 45 6.83 5.11 -19.37
CA ALA A 45 6.37 3.89 -18.70
C ALA A 45 7.60 3.10 -18.21
N GLY A 46 7.74 2.94 -16.90
CA GLY A 46 8.80 2.13 -16.28
C GLY A 46 9.77 2.88 -15.38
N GLU A 47 9.73 4.21 -15.27
CA GLU A 47 10.62 4.94 -14.36
C GLU A 47 9.89 5.33 -13.08
N LEU A 48 10.32 4.75 -11.93
CA LEU A 48 9.87 5.15 -10.61
C LEU A 48 10.68 6.35 -10.16
N VAL A 49 10.01 7.45 -9.84
CA VAL A 49 10.66 8.69 -9.42
C VAL A 49 10.05 9.19 -8.12
N CYS A 50 10.90 9.41 -7.13
CA CYS A 50 10.53 10.14 -5.91
C CYS A 50 10.32 11.63 -6.23
N LYS A 51 9.33 12.26 -5.58
CA LYS A 51 9.03 13.68 -5.75
C LYS A 51 9.94 14.60 -4.93
N LEU A 52 10.76 14.02 -4.03
CA LEU A 52 11.71 14.81 -3.25
C LEU A 52 12.85 15.33 -4.12
N THR A 53 13.36 16.51 -3.76
CA THR A 53 14.62 17.00 -4.33
C THR A 53 15.81 16.21 -3.81
N THR A 54 16.94 16.23 -4.51
CA THR A 54 18.16 15.52 -4.07
C THR A 54 18.59 15.88 -2.64
N PRO A 55 18.65 17.16 -2.23
CA PRO A 55 19.00 17.50 -0.83
C PRO A 55 18.02 16.98 0.21
N GLU A 56 16.71 16.98 -0.09
CA GLU A 56 15.69 16.42 0.81
C GLU A 56 15.82 14.90 0.94
N MET A 57 16.13 14.21 -0.16
CA MET A 57 16.38 12.78 -0.14
C MET A 57 17.64 12.43 0.67
N ASP A 58 18.72 13.18 0.48
CA ASP A 58 19.97 12.95 1.22
C ASP A 58 19.79 13.16 2.74
N GLU A 59 19.04 14.21 3.13
CA GLU A 59 18.69 14.42 4.54
C GLU A 59 17.85 13.25 5.09
N ARG A 60 16.91 12.77 4.32
CA ARG A 60 16.05 11.65 4.69
C ARG A 60 16.83 10.35 4.84
N LYS A 61 17.75 10.05 3.90
CA LYS A 61 18.67 8.90 3.99
C LYS A 61 19.54 8.97 5.23
N ALA A 62 20.04 10.14 5.57
CA ALA A 62 20.92 10.35 6.72
C ALA A 62 20.21 10.29 8.07
N THR A 63 18.89 10.52 8.11
CA THR A 63 18.10 10.60 9.34
C THR A 63 17.12 9.45 9.49
N VAL A 64 15.94 9.56 8.88
CA VAL A 64 14.82 8.62 9.06
C VAL A 64 15.19 7.22 8.56
N LEU A 65 15.71 7.11 7.33
CA LEU A 65 16.06 5.81 6.75
C LEU A 65 17.21 5.15 7.49
N ALA A 66 18.24 5.91 7.90
CA ALA A 66 19.34 5.41 8.71
C ALA A 66 18.89 4.95 10.11
N SER A 67 17.85 5.59 10.69
CA SER A 67 17.24 5.15 11.95
C SER A 67 16.50 3.82 11.76
N LEU A 68 15.61 3.74 10.78
CA LEU A 68 14.84 2.53 10.49
C LEU A 68 15.77 1.34 10.19
N ARG A 69 16.77 1.53 9.33
CA ARG A 69 17.74 0.49 8.95
C ARG A 69 18.42 -0.15 10.15
N LYS A 70 18.79 0.62 11.16
CA LYS A 70 19.41 0.11 12.39
C LYS A 70 18.47 -0.71 13.26
N GLN A 71 17.17 -0.56 13.08
CA GLN A 71 16.12 -1.20 13.87
C GLN A 71 15.51 -2.42 13.19
N VAL A 72 15.85 -2.66 11.92
CA VAL A 72 15.40 -3.88 11.19
C VAL A 72 15.98 -5.11 11.87
N LEU A 73 15.13 -6.02 12.30
CA LEU A 73 15.49 -7.31 12.90
C LEU A 73 15.59 -8.42 11.86
N GLU A 74 14.76 -8.35 10.81
CA GLU A 74 14.65 -9.35 9.75
C GLU A 74 14.14 -8.68 8.48
N LYS A 75 14.61 -9.15 7.31
CA LYS A 75 14.15 -8.71 5.99
C LYS A 75 13.72 -9.93 5.18
N GLU A 76 12.52 -9.88 4.65
CA GLU A 76 11.99 -10.89 3.74
C GLU A 76 11.74 -10.30 2.37
N GLU A 77 12.10 -11.04 1.32
CA GLU A 77 11.88 -10.64 -0.05
C GLU A 77 10.46 -11.03 -0.49
N LEU A 78 9.71 -10.07 -1.02
CA LEU A 78 8.41 -10.27 -1.64
C LEU A 78 8.54 -10.30 -3.17
N THR A 79 7.50 -10.68 -3.87
CA THR A 79 7.49 -10.69 -5.34
C THR A 79 7.78 -9.29 -5.92
N ASN A 80 7.24 -8.25 -5.29
CA ASN A 80 7.26 -6.87 -5.78
C ASN A 80 7.65 -5.86 -4.69
N GLY A 81 8.49 -6.26 -3.76
CA GLY A 81 8.93 -5.41 -2.63
C GLY A 81 9.62 -6.22 -1.56
N TYR A 82 9.57 -5.70 -0.33
CA TYR A 82 10.18 -6.30 0.86
C TYR A 82 9.28 -6.15 2.08
N ALA A 83 9.39 -7.12 3.00
CA ALA A 83 8.85 -7.05 4.36
C ALA A 83 10.00 -6.91 5.36
N PHE A 84 9.87 -5.98 6.28
CA PHE A 84 10.85 -5.70 7.32
C PHE A 84 10.23 -5.93 8.69
N LYS A 85 10.91 -6.68 9.54
CA LYS A 85 10.51 -6.94 10.91
C LYS A 85 11.17 -5.98 11.87
N PHE A 86 10.40 -5.45 12.79
CA PHE A 86 10.84 -4.55 13.85
C PHE A 86 10.34 -5.03 15.21
N ALA A 87 10.84 -4.43 16.29
CA ALA A 87 10.31 -4.65 17.62
C ALA A 87 8.85 -4.15 17.71
N GLY A 88 7.96 -4.91 18.36
CA GLY A 88 6.54 -4.60 18.46
C GLY A 88 6.19 -3.52 19.50
N THR A 89 7.00 -2.46 19.59
CA THR A 89 6.77 -1.35 20.54
C THR A 89 5.86 -0.28 19.93
N ASP A 90 5.09 0.41 20.79
CA ASP A 90 4.22 1.52 20.35
C ASP A 90 5.03 2.61 19.62
N SER A 91 6.22 2.93 20.12
CA SER A 91 7.10 3.92 19.48
C SER A 91 7.55 3.51 18.07
N MET A 92 7.79 2.21 17.83
CA MET A 92 8.14 1.71 16.50
C MET A 92 6.94 1.77 15.57
N ILE A 93 5.75 1.42 16.05
CA ILE A 93 4.51 1.52 15.27
C ILE A 93 4.25 2.96 14.84
N ASP A 94 4.44 3.92 15.77
CA ASP A 94 4.32 5.35 15.48
C ASP A 94 5.34 5.79 14.41
N GLU A 95 6.62 5.40 14.54
CA GLU A 95 7.70 5.74 13.61
C GLU A 95 7.40 5.18 12.20
N LEU A 96 6.99 3.91 12.10
CA LEU A 96 6.64 3.28 10.82
C LEU A 96 5.40 3.92 10.19
N THR A 97 4.42 4.29 11.00
CA THR A 97 3.21 4.97 10.52
C THR A 97 3.53 6.36 9.99
N GLU A 98 4.35 7.14 10.68
CA GLU A 98 4.81 8.46 10.20
C GLU A 98 5.66 8.34 8.93
N PHE A 99 6.52 7.32 8.86
CA PHE A 99 7.27 7.01 7.65
C PHE A 99 6.33 6.76 6.47
N ALA A 100 5.35 5.84 6.61
CA ALA A 100 4.39 5.55 5.55
C ALA A 100 3.56 6.77 5.14
N LYS A 101 3.13 7.61 6.11
CA LYS A 101 2.39 8.85 5.82
C LYS A 101 3.20 9.83 4.97
N THR A 102 4.48 9.94 5.22
CA THR A 102 5.35 10.84 4.47
C THR A 102 5.74 10.25 3.12
N GLU A 103 6.10 8.95 3.06
CA GLU A 103 6.49 8.30 1.80
C GLU A 103 5.39 8.27 0.75
N ARG A 104 4.14 8.02 1.13
CA ARG A 104 3.02 8.02 0.17
C ARG A 104 2.82 9.34 -0.58
N HIS A 105 3.35 10.44 -0.06
CA HIS A 105 3.27 11.74 -0.73
C HIS A 105 4.37 11.96 -1.75
N CYS A 106 5.54 11.36 -1.54
CA CYS A 106 6.66 11.47 -2.46
C CYS A 106 6.78 10.27 -3.40
N CYS A 107 6.45 9.07 -2.93
CA CYS A 107 6.54 7.81 -3.68
C CYS A 107 5.15 7.16 -3.80
N ASP A 108 4.27 7.77 -4.59
CA ASP A 108 2.85 7.38 -4.73
C ASP A 108 2.62 6.03 -5.44
N PHE A 109 3.69 5.40 -5.88
CA PHE A 109 3.68 4.06 -6.47
C PHE A 109 3.82 2.93 -5.44
N PHE A 110 4.14 3.26 -4.16
CA PHE A 110 4.23 2.27 -3.11
C PHE A 110 2.88 1.94 -2.47
N THR A 111 2.76 0.70 -2.06
CA THR A 111 1.74 0.21 -1.13
C THR A 111 2.42 -0.20 0.17
N PHE A 112 1.89 0.24 1.30
CA PHE A 112 2.41 -0.07 2.62
C PHE A 112 1.42 -0.94 3.38
N ASN A 113 1.91 -2.04 3.98
CA ASN A 113 1.16 -2.86 4.91
C ASN A 113 1.86 -2.89 6.26
N LEU A 114 1.11 -2.73 7.33
CA LEU A 114 1.59 -2.85 8.69
C LEU A 114 0.86 -3.99 9.39
N SER A 115 1.59 -5.00 9.81
CA SER A 115 1.07 -6.14 10.56
C SER A 115 1.64 -6.15 11.97
N ILE A 116 0.78 -5.97 12.96
CA ILE A 116 1.16 -5.82 14.36
C ILE A 116 0.78 -7.09 15.12
N SER A 117 1.76 -7.71 15.78
CA SER A 117 1.52 -8.87 16.64
C SER A 117 0.80 -8.44 17.92
N GLY A 118 -0.31 -9.09 18.24
CA GLY A 118 -1.13 -8.75 19.42
C GLY A 118 -0.43 -9.02 20.76
N ASP A 119 0.65 -9.78 20.76
CA ASP A 119 1.50 -10.05 21.92
C ASP A 119 2.67 -9.05 22.07
N THR A 120 2.69 -8.00 21.28
CA THR A 120 3.74 -6.97 21.24
C THR A 120 5.13 -7.46 20.85
N SER A 121 5.27 -8.69 20.35
CA SER A 121 6.56 -9.29 20.02
C SER A 121 7.21 -8.67 18.79
N ALA A 122 6.42 -8.30 17.79
CA ALA A 122 6.92 -7.79 16.52
C ALA A 122 5.89 -6.93 15.78
N VAL A 123 6.41 -6.10 14.91
CA VAL A 123 5.65 -5.46 13.83
C VAL A 123 6.36 -5.77 12.50
N TRP A 124 5.60 -6.18 11.51
CA TRP A 124 6.04 -6.33 10.14
C TRP A 124 5.58 -5.16 9.31
N PHE A 125 6.50 -4.58 8.57
CA PHE A 125 6.24 -3.47 7.67
C PHE A 125 6.62 -3.86 6.25
N GLU A 126 5.62 -3.92 5.37
CA GLU A 126 5.82 -4.26 3.97
C GLU A 126 5.79 -3.02 3.11
N ILE A 127 6.74 -2.93 2.18
CA ILE A 127 6.79 -1.92 1.12
C ILE A 127 6.76 -2.68 -0.20
N ALA A 128 5.72 -2.47 -0.98
CA ALA A 128 5.52 -3.11 -2.26
C ALA A 128 5.07 -2.09 -3.33
N GLY A 129 5.25 -2.44 -4.61
CA GLY A 129 4.88 -1.56 -5.71
C GLY A 129 4.93 -2.26 -7.06
N PRO A 130 5.13 -1.56 -8.18
CA PRO A 130 5.45 -2.15 -9.47
C PRO A 130 6.70 -3.04 -9.42
N LEU A 131 7.00 -3.77 -10.50
CA LEU A 131 8.14 -4.71 -10.51
C LEU A 131 9.48 -4.04 -10.20
N GLU A 132 9.63 -2.80 -10.60
CA GLU A 132 10.84 -1.98 -10.38
C GLU A 132 10.95 -1.45 -8.94
N ALA A 133 9.92 -1.63 -8.12
CA ALA A 133 9.90 -1.15 -6.74
C ALA A 133 11.02 -1.74 -5.87
N LYS A 134 11.41 -2.98 -6.13
CA LYS A 134 12.48 -3.65 -5.39
C LYS A 134 13.82 -2.93 -5.55
N GLU A 135 14.20 -2.64 -6.78
CA GLU A 135 15.43 -1.90 -7.07
C GLU A 135 15.40 -0.51 -6.45
N PHE A 136 14.25 0.17 -6.49
CA PHE A 136 14.07 1.47 -5.87
C PHE A 136 14.21 1.41 -4.34
N ILE A 137 13.64 0.40 -3.68
CA ILE A 137 13.77 0.20 -2.22
C ILE A 137 15.24 -0.01 -1.84
N GLU A 138 15.98 -0.79 -2.63
CA GLU A 138 17.39 -1.08 -2.35
C GLU A 138 18.31 0.12 -2.59
N THR A 139 18.08 0.86 -3.67
CA THR A 139 18.98 1.94 -4.09
C THR A 139 18.64 3.29 -3.47
N GLU A 140 17.36 3.62 -3.38
CA GLU A 140 16.91 4.93 -2.92
C GLU A 140 16.50 4.95 -1.45
N LEU A 141 15.83 3.91 -0.95
CA LEU A 141 15.53 3.81 0.47
C LEU A 141 16.67 3.14 1.25
N GLU A 142 17.49 2.33 0.58
CA GLU A 142 18.61 1.58 1.18
C GLU A 142 18.17 0.72 2.39
N LEU A 143 16.94 0.19 2.34
CA LEU A 143 16.35 -0.70 3.33
C LEU A 143 16.51 -2.19 2.96
#